data_00eec8d27f5df62890d5e360396f3ffa
#
_entry.id   00eec8d27f5df62890d5e360396f3ffa
#
_cell.length_a   1.000
_cell.length_b   1.000
_cell.length_c   1.000
_cell.angle_alpha   90.00
_cell.angle_beta   90.00
_cell.angle_gamma   90.00
#
_symmetry.space_group_name_H-M   'P 1'
#
loop_
_entity.id
_entity.type
_entity.pdbx_description
1 polymer ?
#
loop_
_entity_poly.entity_id
_entity_poly.type
_entity_poly.pdbx_seq_one_letter_code
_entity_poly.pdbx_strand_id
1 'polypeptide(L)'
;MSTTKSASVQSLMSKAQQALSRNHWFEAERLCARALDMARGEGDFNLMARIALPLQEARRQRAQLAYEAKKVISLDTNFSEERDLGPFCYLVQPPLVGADARRMRLLALEREVPALFLCREPKTQLGLCPIVAIGQVTIRARIDPPRTWERPTFAWYVDACEQLGDAAIETLDRGAELAKQVDALLDRLDAMPDHEKLHQVLAETCKEAARAYAGTTPPARAAVRIRTGEGPAATTEE
;
A
#
# COMPACT_ATOMS: atom_id res chain seq x y z
N MET A 1 21.17 22.96 9.55
CA MET A 1 20.80 21.55 9.79
C MET A 1 20.08 20.89 8.60
N SER A 2 19.56 21.63 7.62
CA SER A 2 18.84 21.09 6.43
C SER A 2 19.74 20.34 5.44
N THR A 3 20.98 20.80 5.21
CA THR A 3 21.92 20.23 4.21
C THR A 3 22.35 18.78 4.50
N THR A 4 22.52 18.42 5.76
CA THR A 4 22.98 17.05 6.14
C THR A 4 21.88 16.00 5.92
N LYS A 5 20.61 16.36 6.12
CA LYS A 5 19.46 15.46 5.92
C LYS A 5 19.17 15.23 4.44
N SER A 6 19.19 16.28 3.62
CA SER A 6 19.05 16.17 2.18
C SER A 6 20.15 15.28 1.55
N ALA A 7 21.40 15.40 2.01
CA ALA A 7 22.48 14.51 1.60
C ALA A 7 22.20 13.03 1.97
N SER A 8 21.52 12.79 3.11
CA SER A 8 21.09 11.44 3.52
C SER A 8 20.04 10.86 2.59
N VAL A 9 19.02 11.64 2.15
CA VAL A 9 18.00 11.17 1.21
C VAL A 9 18.61 10.90 -0.17
N GLN A 10 19.52 11.75 -0.65
CA GLN A 10 20.24 11.52 -1.91
C GLN A 10 21.06 10.22 -1.87
N SER A 11 21.71 9.92 -0.74
CA SER A 11 22.43 8.66 -0.55
C SER A 11 21.49 7.45 -0.60
N LEU A 12 20.31 7.52 0.03
CA LEU A 12 19.30 6.47 -0.05
C LEU A 12 18.83 6.25 -1.49
N MET A 13 18.57 7.32 -2.24
CA MET A 13 18.14 7.24 -3.63
C MET A 13 19.21 6.64 -4.55
N SER A 14 20.49 7.00 -4.35
CA SER A 14 21.59 6.40 -5.09
C SER A 14 21.67 4.89 -4.84
N LYS A 15 21.55 4.46 -3.58
CA LYS A 15 21.51 3.03 -3.22
C LYS A 15 20.29 2.33 -3.79
N ALA A 16 19.11 2.98 -3.76
CA ALA A 16 17.90 2.44 -4.36
C ALA A 16 18.06 2.20 -5.87
N GLN A 17 18.66 3.15 -6.60
CA GLN A 17 18.95 2.98 -8.02
C GLN A 17 19.93 1.83 -8.28
N GLN A 18 20.96 1.66 -7.45
CA GLN A 18 21.85 0.52 -7.53
C GLN A 18 21.13 -0.80 -7.26
N ALA A 19 20.24 -0.85 -6.28
CA ALA A 19 19.43 -2.03 -5.99
C ALA A 19 18.51 -2.37 -7.17
N LEU A 20 17.82 -1.36 -7.76
CA LEU A 20 17.01 -1.53 -8.97
C LEU A 20 17.81 -2.11 -10.14
N SER A 21 19.01 -1.57 -10.42
CA SER A 21 19.85 -2.05 -11.51
C SER A 21 20.37 -3.49 -11.32
N ARG A 22 20.31 -4.00 -10.08
CA ARG A 22 20.72 -5.37 -9.71
C ARG A 22 19.53 -6.30 -9.50
N ASN A 23 18.30 -5.85 -9.78
CA ASN A 23 17.07 -6.60 -9.55
C ASN A 23 16.80 -6.95 -8.08
N HIS A 24 17.35 -6.15 -7.15
CA HIS A 24 17.11 -6.28 -5.71
C HIS A 24 15.86 -5.46 -5.32
N TRP A 25 14.68 -5.92 -5.73
CA TRP A 25 13.43 -5.17 -5.66
C TRP A 25 13.00 -4.83 -4.23
N PHE A 26 13.15 -5.75 -3.29
CA PHE A 26 12.81 -5.55 -1.87
C PHE A 26 13.72 -4.52 -1.20
N GLU A 27 15.02 -4.56 -1.49
CA GLU A 27 15.97 -3.57 -1.00
C GLU A 27 15.66 -2.19 -1.58
N ALA A 28 15.39 -2.11 -2.88
CA ALA A 28 15.03 -0.87 -3.56
C ALA A 28 13.75 -0.26 -2.96
N GLU A 29 12.72 -1.08 -2.72
CA GLU A 29 11.47 -0.65 -2.08
C GLU A 29 11.72 -0.07 -0.69
N ARG A 30 12.47 -0.78 0.18
CA ARG A 30 12.80 -0.31 1.54
C ARG A 30 13.55 1.03 1.52
N LEU A 31 14.53 1.17 0.62
CA LEU A 31 15.32 2.39 0.50
C LEU A 31 14.48 3.57 0.00
N CYS A 32 13.63 3.35 -1.02
CA CYS A 32 12.70 4.36 -1.52
C CYS A 32 11.65 4.76 -0.48
N ALA A 33 11.04 3.80 0.22
CA ALA A 33 10.05 4.08 1.26
C ALA A 33 10.66 4.95 2.38
N ARG A 34 11.86 4.59 2.86
CA ARG A 34 12.58 5.39 3.86
C ARG A 34 12.92 6.80 3.35
N ALA A 35 13.36 6.91 2.09
CA ALA A 35 13.64 8.20 1.47
C ALA A 35 12.38 9.07 1.38
N LEU A 36 11.23 8.46 1.03
CA LEU A 36 9.94 9.13 0.92
C LEU A 36 9.47 9.68 2.27
N ASP A 37 9.56 8.89 3.34
CA ASP A 37 9.21 9.31 4.69
C ASP A 37 10.08 10.48 5.18
N MET A 38 11.39 10.41 4.90
CA MET A 38 12.31 11.50 5.24
C MET A 38 12.00 12.78 4.46
N ALA A 39 11.76 12.68 3.14
CA ALA A 39 11.41 13.82 2.30
C ALA A 39 10.08 14.46 2.76
N ARG A 40 9.10 13.63 3.17
CA ARG A 40 7.83 14.14 3.73
C ARG A 40 8.05 14.85 5.06
N GLY A 41 8.90 14.33 5.93
CA GLY A 41 9.25 14.96 7.20
C GLY A 41 9.93 16.34 7.03
N GLU A 42 10.59 16.55 5.91
CA GLU A 42 11.22 17.84 5.53
C GLU A 42 10.28 18.75 4.73
N GLY A 43 9.12 18.24 4.29
CA GLY A 43 8.21 18.97 3.41
C GLY A 43 8.74 19.15 1.99
N ASP A 44 9.72 18.32 1.58
CA ASP A 44 10.30 18.38 0.24
C ASP A 44 9.45 17.57 -0.75
N PHE A 45 8.36 18.18 -1.19
CA PHE A 45 7.44 17.57 -2.15
C PHE A 45 8.08 17.34 -3.52
N ASN A 46 9.05 18.15 -3.95
CA ASN A 46 9.79 17.90 -5.19
C ASN A 46 10.57 16.59 -5.11
N LEU A 47 11.23 16.35 -3.99
CA LEU A 47 11.97 15.13 -3.78
C LEU A 47 11.03 13.93 -3.66
N MET A 48 9.89 14.07 -2.97
CA MET A 48 8.85 13.03 -2.91
C MET A 48 8.37 12.62 -4.30
N ALA A 49 8.08 13.58 -5.19
CA ALA A 49 7.66 13.30 -6.56
C ALA A 49 8.70 12.49 -7.35
N ARG A 50 10.00 12.76 -7.11
CA ARG A 50 11.10 12.02 -7.73
C ARG A 50 11.29 10.63 -7.15
N ILE A 51 10.96 10.41 -5.88
CA ILE A 51 11.06 9.10 -5.21
C ILE A 51 9.90 8.18 -5.59
N ALA A 52 8.73 8.72 -5.86
CA ALA A 52 7.52 7.93 -6.14
C ALA A 52 7.69 6.96 -7.30
N LEU A 53 8.37 7.36 -8.39
CA LEU A 53 8.56 6.52 -9.57
C LEU A 53 9.53 5.34 -9.35
N PRO A 54 10.74 5.51 -8.76
CA PRO A 54 11.58 4.38 -8.38
C PRO A 54 10.91 3.42 -7.39
N LEU A 55 10.10 3.94 -6.46
CA LEU A 55 9.30 3.12 -5.55
C LEU A 55 8.25 2.30 -6.31
N GLN A 56 7.51 2.95 -7.23
CA GLN A 56 6.56 2.27 -8.11
C GLN A 56 7.24 1.14 -8.88
N GLU A 57 8.39 1.41 -9.49
CA GLU A 57 9.12 0.40 -10.28
C GLU A 57 9.55 -0.80 -9.43
N ALA A 58 10.09 -0.59 -8.24
CA ALA A 58 10.47 -1.68 -7.34
C ALA A 58 9.26 -2.57 -6.99
N ARG A 59 8.12 -1.96 -6.69
CA ARG A 59 6.86 -2.66 -6.36
C ARG A 59 6.28 -3.37 -7.56
N ARG A 60 6.28 -2.73 -8.73
CA ARG A 60 5.82 -3.31 -9.99
C ARG A 60 6.62 -4.58 -10.35
N GLN A 61 7.94 -4.53 -10.24
CA GLN A 61 8.79 -5.69 -10.53
C GLN A 61 8.54 -6.82 -9.53
N ARG A 62 8.38 -6.52 -8.25
CA ARG A 62 8.02 -7.50 -7.23
C ARG A 62 6.65 -8.12 -7.50
N ALA A 63 5.66 -7.31 -7.86
CA ALA A 63 4.33 -7.81 -8.21
C ALA A 63 4.36 -8.68 -9.47
N GLN A 64 5.18 -8.33 -10.46
CA GLN A 64 5.37 -9.13 -11.67
C GLN A 64 5.83 -10.55 -11.36
N LEU A 65 6.75 -10.73 -10.41
CA LEU A 65 7.19 -12.06 -9.98
C LEU A 65 6.03 -12.91 -9.40
N ALA A 66 5.11 -12.28 -8.66
CA ALA A 66 3.91 -12.97 -8.18
C ALA A 66 2.92 -13.31 -9.32
N TYR A 67 2.88 -12.49 -10.36
CA TYR A 67 2.01 -12.68 -11.52
C TYR A 67 2.50 -13.73 -12.52
N GLU A 68 3.80 -14.03 -12.56
CA GLU A 68 4.38 -15.02 -13.50
C GLU A 68 3.72 -16.39 -13.39
N ALA A 69 3.38 -16.82 -12.18
CA ALA A 69 2.69 -18.10 -11.97
C ALA A 69 1.26 -18.12 -12.50
N LYS A 70 0.63 -16.96 -12.77
CA LYS A 70 -0.78 -16.82 -13.17
C LYS A 70 -1.74 -17.62 -12.31
N LYS A 71 -1.39 -17.81 -11.03
CA LYS A 71 -2.11 -18.66 -10.09
C LYS A 71 -2.64 -17.83 -8.93
N VAL A 72 -3.92 -18.04 -8.61
CA VAL A 72 -4.56 -17.49 -7.41
C VAL A 72 -4.81 -18.62 -6.41
N ILE A 73 -4.33 -18.43 -5.19
CA ILE A 73 -4.50 -19.38 -4.09
C ILE A 73 -5.56 -18.81 -3.15
N SER A 74 -6.67 -19.53 -2.99
CA SER A 74 -7.70 -19.17 -2.00
C SER A 74 -7.25 -19.59 -0.60
N LEU A 75 -7.32 -18.66 0.34
CA LEU A 75 -7.04 -18.87 1.75
C LEU A 75 -8.32 -18.62 2.56
N ASP A 76 -8.90 -19.69 3.08
CA ASP A 76 -10.14 -19.71 3.86
C ASP A 76 -9.99 -20.34 5.25
N THR A 77 -8.75 -20.74 5.61
CA THR A 77 -8.37 -21.35 6.89
C THR A 77 -7.48 -20.43 7.69
N ASN A 78 -7.38 -20.67 8.99
CA ASN A 78 -6.50 -19.90 9.87
C ASN A 78 -5.07 -19.89 9.33
N PHE A 79 -4.50 -18.69 9.26
CA PHE A 79 -3.14 -18.49 8.84
C PHE A 79 -2.18 -18.87 9.98
N SER A 80 -1.16 -19.66 9.63
CA SER A 80 -0.03 -19.94 10.51
C SER A 80 1.19 -19.15 10.03
N GLU A 81 1.90 -18.49 10.94
CA GLU A 81 3.15 -17.79 10.62
C GLU A 81 4.24 -18.74 10.11
N GLU A 82 4.12 -20.04 10.41
CA GLU A 82 5.00 -21.09 9.93
C GLU A 82 4.70 -21.49 8.48
N ARG A 83 3.55 -21.06 7.93
CA ARG A 83 3.18 -21.40 6.56
C ARG A 83 4.20 -20.83 5.58
N ASP A 84 4.67 -21.69 4.70
CA ASP A 84 5.54 -21.29 3.59
C ASP A 84 4.71 -20.53 2.54
N LEU A 85 5.00 -19.23 2.40
CA LEU A 85 4.39 -18.37 1.40
C LEU A 85 5.26 -18.42 0.13
N GLY A 86 4.64 -18.76 -1.00
CA GLY A 86 5.28 -18.74 -2.31
C GLY A 86 5.01 -17.43 -3.09
N PRO A 87 5.63 -17.28 -4.26
CA PRO A 87 5.46 -16.11 -5.13
C PRO A 87 4.15 -16.22 -5.92
N PHE A 88 3.02 -16.01 -5.22
CA PHE A 88 1.68 -16.18 -5.79
C PHE A 88 0.76 -15.02 -5.43
N CYS A 89 -0.39 -14.98 -6.11
CA CYS A 89 -1.54 -14.17 -5.73
C CYS A 89 -2.40 -14.94 -4.73
N TYR A 90 -2.78 -14.31 -3.62
CA TYR A 90 -3.58 -14.92 -2.57
C TYR A 90 -4.91 -14.18 -2.42
N LEU A 91 -6.02 -14.93 -2.50
CA LEU A 91 -7.35 -14.42 -2.15
C LEU A 91 -7.68 -14.88 -0.73
N VAL A 92 -7.63 -13.96 0.21
CA VAL A 92 -7.99 -14.19 1.61
C VAL A 92 -9.50 -14.15 1.74
N GLN A 93 -10.08 -15.21 2.28
CA GLN A 93 -11.52 -15.41 2.36
C GLN A 93 -11.96 -15.67 3.81
N PRO A 94 -13.25 -15.39 4.14
CA PRO A 94 -13.79 -15.75 5.45
C PRO A 94 -13.53 -17.23 5.81
N PRO A 95 -13.18 -17.53 7.08
CA PRO A 95 -13.27 -16.67 8.26
C PRO A 95 -12.13 -15.66 8.42
N LEU A 96 -11.09 -15.68 7.59
CA LEU A 96 -10.02 -14.70 7.59
C LEU A 96 -10.55 -13.31 7.14
N VAL A 97 -9.90 -12.27 7.64
CA VAL A 97 -10.33 -10.87 7.43
C VAL A 97 -9.20 -10.01 6.86
N GLY A 98 -9.51 -8.77 6.51
CA GLY A 98 -8.52 -7.84 5.96
C GLY A 98 -7.27 -7.63 6.83
N ALA A 99 -7.39 -7.73 8.16
CA ALA A 99 -6.25 -7.67 9.07
C ALA A 99 -5.30 -8.86 8.89
N ASP A 100 -5.84 -10.05 8.62
CA ASP A 100 -5.02 -11.24 8.30
C ASP A 100 -4.29 -11.07 6.97
N ALA A 101 -4.97 -10.55 5.95
CA ALA A 101 -4.35 -10.24 4.67
C ALA A 101 -3.18 -9.23 4.83
N ARG A 102 -3.38 -8.18 5.67
CA ARG A 102 -2.30 -7.23 5.99
C ARG A 102 -1.13 -7.92 6.68
N ARG A 103 -1.39 -8.74 7.69
CA ARG A 103 -0.35 -9.48 8.42
C ARG A 103 0.44 -10.39 7.49
N MET A 104 -0.23 -11.15 6.61
CA MET A 104 0.42 -12.01 5.62
C MET A 104 1.28 -11.21 4.63
N ARG A 105 0.80 -10.05 4.17
CA ARG A 105 1.55 -9.16 3.29
C ARG A 105 2.83 -8.65 3.97
N LEU A 106 2.75 -8.22 5.22
CA LEU A 106 3.91 -7.73 5.98
C LEU A 106 4.93 -8.86 6.21
N LEU A 107 4.47 -10.06 6.54
CA LEU A 107 5.33 -11.24 6.68
C LEU A 107 6.01 -11.62 5.36
N ALA A 108 5.28 -11.56 4.24
CA ALA A 108 5.87 -11.81 2.92
C ALA A 108 6.96 -10.78 2.58
N LEU A 109 6.76 -9.50 2.92
CA LEU A 109 7.75 -8.45 2.75
C LEU A 109 8.99 -8.67 3.63
N GLU A 110 8.81 -9.07 4.89
CA GLU A 110 9.90 -9.40 5.81
C GLU A 110 10.75 -10.56 5.31
N ARG A 111 10.10 -11.58 4.75
CA ARG A 111 10.76 -12.77 4.18
C ARG A 111 11.23 -12.60 2.73
N GLU A 112 11.06 -11.43 2.16
CA GLU A 112 11.37 -11.14 0.76
C GLU A 112 10.69 -12.10 -0.22
N VAL A 113 9.45 -12.51 0.08
CA VAL A 113 8.62 -13.32 -0.81
C VAL A 113 7.71 -12.40 -1.64
N PRO A 114 7.77 -12.46 -2.99
CA PRO A 114 6.94 -11.62 -3.87
C PRO A 114 5.50 -12.16 -3.94
N ALA A 115 4.73 -11.94 -2.88
CA ALA A 115 3.35 -12.39 -2.76
C ALA A 115 2.39 -11.21 -2.69
N LEU A 116 1.22 -11.33 -3.32
CA LEU A 116 0.16 -10.35 -3.35
C LEU A 116 -1.08 -10.87 -2.61
N PHE A 117 -1.77 -9.99 -1.90
CA PHE A 117 -2.91 -10.36 -1.07
C PHE A 117 -4.10 -9.46 -1.36
N LEU A 118 -5.22 -10.08 -1.74
CA LEU A 118 -6.54 -9.48 -1.84
C LEU A 118 -7.44 -10.14 -0.81
N CYS A 119 -8.22 -9.37 -0.07
CA CYS A 119 -9.18 -9.92 0.89
C CYS A 119 -10.61 -9.63 0.45
N ARG A 120 -11.48 -10.63 0.49
CA ARG A 120 -12.93 -10.42 0.42
C ARG A 120 -13.55 -10.43 1.80
N GLU A 121 -14.54 -9.55 1.99
CA GLU A 121 -15.39 -9.56 3.19
C GLU A 121 -16.60 -10.49 2.99
N PRO A 122 -17.24 -10.94 4.09
CA PRO A 122 -18.46 -11.74 4.00
C PRO A 122 -19.57 -10.98 3.29
N LYS A 123 -20.48 -11.74 2.74
CA LYS A 123 -21.66 -11.39 1.93
C LYS A 123 -22.07 -9.92 1.87
N THR A 124 -22.35 -9.51 0.67
CA THR A 124 -22.95 -8.22 0.37
C THR A 124 -24.37 -8.31 -0.14
N GLN A 125 -25.01 -7.14 -0.15
CA GLN A 125 -26.26 -6.90 -0.84
C GLN A 125 -26.01 -6.71 -2.34
N LEU A 126 -27.03 -6.95 -3.15
CA LEU A 126 -27.05 -6.68 -4.61
C LEU A 126 -26.11 -7.54 -5.47
N GLY A 127 -25.71 -8.72 -5.00
CA GLY A 127 -24.90 -9.64 -5.81
C GLY A 127 -23.44 -9.27 -5.96
N LEU A 128 -23.00 -8.10 -5.45
CA LEU A 128 -21.61 -7.68 -5.50
C LEU A 128 -20.80 -8.23 -4.31
N CYS A 129 -19.52 -8.44 -4.52
CA CYS A 129 -18.58 -8.87 -3.50
C CYS A 129 -17.79 -7.67 -2.96
N PRO A 130 -17.77 -7.42 -1.63
CA PRO A 130 -16.86 -6.44 -1.07
C PRO A 130 -15.46 -7.02 -0.97
N ILE A 131 -14.50 -6.27 -1.45
CA ILE A 131 -13.08 -6.49 -1.27
C ILE A 131 -12.48 -5.37 -0.44
N VAL A 132 -11.44 -5.69 0.31
CA VAL A 132 -10.84 -4.77 1.28
C VAL A 132 -9.33 -4.85 1.26
N ALA A 133 -8.69 -3.70 1.41
CA ALA A 133 -7.28 -3.59 1.78
C ALA A 133 -7.15 -2.75 3.06
N ILE A 134 -6.29 -3.19 3.97
CA ILE A 134 -6.04 -2.54 5.25
C ILE A 134 -4.59 -2.08 5.34
N GLY A 135 -4.42 -0.82 5.62
CA GLY A 135 -3.17 -0.15 5.93
C GLY A 135 -3.38 0.83 7.08
N GLN A 136 -2.83 2.02 6.96
CA GLN A 136 -3.17 3.15 7.83
C GLN A 136 -4.65 3.56 7.68
N VAL A 137 -5.20 3.33 6.51
CA VAL A 137 -6.63 3.47 6.20
C VAL A 137 -7.19 2.14 5.70
N THR A 138 -8.51 1.99 5.76
CA THR A 138 -9.23 0.86 5.18
C THR A 138 -9.86 1.30 3.86
N ILE A 139 -9.52 0.59 2.78
CA ILE A 139 -10.08 0.80 1.44
C ILE A 139 -11.02 -0.35 1.14
N ARG A 140 -12.18 -0.03 0.57
CA ARG A 140 -13.19 -1.01 0.15
C ARG A 140 -13.70 -0.69 -1.23
N ALA A 141 -13.93 -1.75 -2.01
CA ALA A 141 -14.66 -1.68 -3.26
C ALA A 141 -15.72 -2.79 -3.29
N ARG A 142 -16.72 -2.64 -4.15
CA ARG A 142 -17.73 -3.67 -4.44
C ARG A 142 -17.59 -4.05 -5.90
N ILE A 143 -17.26 -5.31 -6.13
CA ILE A 143 -16.95 -5.82 -7.47
C ILE A 143 -17.83 -7.03 -7.80
N ASP A 144 -17.87 -7.40 -9.07
CA ASP A 144 -18.50 -8.64 -9.48
C ASP A 144 -17.75 -9.84 -8.90
N PRO A 145 -18.47 -10.85 -8.34
CA PRO A 145 -17.82 -12.03 -7.79
C PRO A 145 -17.19 -12.89 -8.91
N PRO A 146 -16.15 -13.68 -8.59
CA PRO A 146 -15.65 -14.67 -9.54
C PRO A 146 -16.71 -15.78 -9.77
N ARG A 147 -16.58 -16.53 -10.84
CA ARG A 147 -17.49 -17.66 -11.12
C ARG A 147 -17.51 -18.69 -9.99
N THR A 148 -16.35 -18.95 -9.40
CA THR A 148 -16.18 -19.84 -8.24
C THR A 148 -15.15 -19.25 -7.28
N TRP A 149 -15.44 -19.32 -5.99
CA TRP A 149 -14.54 -18.79 -4.94
C TRP A 149 -13.34 -19.67 -4.67
N GLU A 150 -13.46 -20.95 -4.92
CA GLU A 150 -12.41 -21.95 -4.73
C GLU A 150 -11.31 -21.80 -5.77
N ARG A 151 -11.67 -21.31 -6.96
CA ARG A 151 -10.75 -21.18 -8.09
C ARG A 151 -11.01 -19.88 -8.86
N PRO A 152 -10.77 -18.71 -8.25
CA PRO A 152 -10.87 -17.44 -8.96
C PRO A 152 -9.82 -17.40 -10.08
N THR A 153 -10.21 -16.84 -11.23
CA THR A 153 -9.25 -16.70 -12.35
C THR A 153 -8.22 -15.62 -12.04
N PHE A 154 -7.04 -15.75 -12.62
CA PHE A 154 -6.01 -14.74 -12.50
C PHE A 154 -6.46 -13.36 -13.06
N ALA A 155 -7.18 -13.36 -14.18
CA ALA A 155 -7.73 -12.14 -14.78
C ALA A 155 -8.70 -11.42 -13.83
N TRP A 156 -9.60 -12.17 -13.16
CA TRP A 156 -10.50 -11.60 -12.15
C TRP A 156 -9.71 -11.00 -10.97
N TYR A 157 -8.67 -11.68 -10.51
CA TYR A 157 -7.85 -11.20 -9.39
C TYR A 157 -7.17 -9.86 -9.71
N VAL A 158 -6.57 -9.75 -10.90
CA VAL A 158 -5.92 -8.52 -11.35
C VAL A 158 -6.94 -7.38 -11.47
N ASP A 159 -8.09 -7.64 -12.12
CA ASP A 159 -9.16 -6.66 -12.25
C ASP A 159 -9.71 -6.20 -10.88
N ALA A 160 -9.88 -7.14 -9.93
CA ALA A 160 -10.29 -6.84 -8.58
C ALA A 160 -9.29 -5.92 -7.84
N CYS A 161 -7.99 -6.19 -7.99
CA CYS A 161 -6.94 -5.33 -7.42
C CYS A 161 -6.96 -3.93 -8.03
N GLU A 162 -7.13 -3.82 -9.35
CA GLU A 162 -7.26 -2.52 -10.04
C GLU A 162 -8.48 -1.73 -9.56
N GLN A 163 -9.65 -2.35 -9.50
CA GLN A 163 -10.87 -1.70 -9.02
C GLN A 163 -10.74 -1.22 -7.57
N LEU A 164 -10.08 -2.01 -6.70
CA LEU A 164 -9.85 -1.61 -5.32
C LEU A 164 -8.90 -0.40 -5.23
N GLY A 165 -7.85 -0.40 -6.04
CA GLY A 165 -6.92 0.72 -6.13
C GLY A 165 -7.55 1.98 -6.73
N ASP A 166 -8.39 1.83 -7.76
CA ASP A 166 -9.14 2.96 -8.33
C ASP A 166 -10.11 3.55 -7.28
N ALA A 167 -10.81 2.73 -6.51
CA ALA A 167 -11.66 3.19 -5.40
C ALA A 167 -10.84 3.96 -4.33
N ALA A 168 -9.59 3.59 -4.10
CA ALA A 168 -8.71 4.35 -3.23
C ALA A 168 -8.45 5.77 -3.75
N ILE A 169 -8.32 5.95 -5.06
CA ILE A 169 -8.13 7.25 -5.69
C ILE A 169 -9.44 8.07 -5.69
N GLU A 170 -10.56 7.44 -6.01
CA GLU A 170 -11.88 8.09 -6.08
C GLU A 170 -12.32 8.65 -4.73
N THR A 171 -11.98 7.98 -3.64
CA THR A 171 -12.31 8.41 -2.27
C THR A 171 -11.38 9.49 -1.70
N LEU A 172 -10.44 10.00 -2.49
CA LEU A 172 -9.57 11.10 -2.08
C LEU A 172 -10.35 12.42 -2.06
N ASP A 173 -10.28 13.13 -0.93
CA ASP A 173 -10.82 14.49 -0.84
C ASP A 173 -9.93 15.47 -1.65
N ARG A 174 -10.37 15.77 -2.87
CA ARG A 174 -9.71 16.71 -3.78
C ARG A 174 -9.83 18.17 -3.35
N GLY A 175 -10.76 18.49 -2.45
CA GLY A 175 -10.94 19.83 -1.88
C GLY A 175 -10.01 20.12 -0.70
N ALA A 176 -9.37 19.08 -0.14
CA ALA A 176 -8.44 19.26 0.96
C ALA A 176 -7.15 19.97 0.52
N GLU A 177 -6.46 20.57 1.47
CA GLU A 177 -5.13 21.18 1.28
C GLU A 177 -4.14 20.16 0.70
N LEU A 178 -3.28 20.57 -0.26
CA LEU A 178 -2.40 19.68 -1.00
C LEU A 178 -1.50 18.80 -0.10
N ALA A 179 -0.97 19.36 0.99
CA ALA A 179 -0.17 18.57 1.93
C ALA A 179 -0.99 17.45 2.58
N LYS A 180 -2.27 17.69 2.88
CA LYS A 180 -3.19 16.66 3.41
C LYS A 180 -3.57 15.63 2.35
N GLN A 181 -3.71 16.04 1.08
CA GLN A 181 -3.93 15.10 -0.03
C GLN A 181 -2.71 14.17 -0.20
N VAL A 182 -1.48 14.70 -0.11
CA VAL A 182 -0.25 13.90 -0.13
C VAL A 182 -0.25 12.89 1.03
N ASP A 183 -0.56 13.32 2.26
CA ASP A 183 -0.62 12.42 3.41
C ASP A 183 -1.68 11.33 3.22
N ALA A 184 -2.86 11.70 2.73
CA ALA A 184 -3.92 10.75 2.43
C ALA A 184 -3.55 9.74 1.34
N LEU A 185 -2.73 10.13 0.35
CA LEU A 185 -2.20 9.22 -0.67
C LEU A 185 -1.13 8.28 -0.10
N LEU A 186 -0.27 8.74 0.79
CA LEU A 186 0.70 7.90 1.50
C LEU A 186 0.00 6.83 2.34
N ASP A 187 -1.06 7.18 3.05
CA ASP A 187 -1.86 6.24 3.85
C ASP A 187 -2.55 5.19 2.97
N ARG A 188 -3.01 5.58 1.77
CA ARG A 188 -3.59 4.66 0.78
C ARG A 188 -2.55 3.72 0.18
N LEU A 189 -1.34 4.24 -0.08
CA LEU A 189 -0.22 3.43 -0.56
C LEU A 189 0.28 2.42 0.49
N ASP A 190 0.08 2.66 1.78
CA ASP A 190 0.32 1.64 2.80
C ASP A 190 -0.70 0.49 2.70
N ALA A 191 -1.95 0.79 2.35
CA ALA A 191 -2.98 -0.24 2.14
C ALA A 191 -2.84 -0.95 0.79
N MET A 192 -2.53 -0.21 -0.28
CA MET A 192 -2.47 -0.69 -1.68
C MET A 192 -1.10 -0.37 -2.31
N PRO A 193 0.01 -0.98 -1.81
CA PRO A 193 1.35 -0.62 -2.25
C PRO A 193 1.63 -0.97 -3.72
N ASP A 194 0.93 -1.95 -4.28
CA ASP A 194 1.21 -2.49 -5.60
C ASP A 194 0.38 -1.83 -6.72
N HIS A 195 -0.52 -0.88 -6.37
CA HIS A 195 -1.35 -0.18 -7.36
C HIS A 195 -0.61 0.99 -8.00
N GLU A 196 -0.30 0.87 -9.30
CA GLU A 196 0.57 1.81 -10.01
C GLU A 196 0.02 3.23 -10.08
N LYS A 197 -1.28 3.39 -10.37
CA LYS A 197 -1.91 4.72 -10.49
C LYS A 197 -1.83 5.53 -9.19
N LEU A 198 -1.85 4.88 -8.01
CA LEU A 198 -1.67 5.59 -6.73
C LEU A 198 -0.30 6.28 -6.64
N HIS A 199 0.77 5.64 -7.12
CA HIS A 199 2.09 6.25 -7.16
C HIS A 199 2.14 7.45 -8.12
N GLN A 200 1.48 7.32 -9.28
CA GLN A 200 1.41 8.39 -10.28
C GLN A 200 0.64 9.59 -9.72
N VAL A 201 -0.53 9.34 -9.10
CA VAL A 201 -1.33 10.39 -8.46
C VAL A 201 -0.54 11.04 -7.31
N LEU A 202 0.19 10.26 -6.49
CA LEU A 202 1.07 10.81 -5.47
C LEU A 202 2.14 11.72 -6.07
N ALA A 203 2.82 11.26 -7.14
CA ALA A 203 3.87 12.05 -7.79
C ALA A 203 3.34 13.37 -8.35
N GLU A 204 2.17 13.37 -9.01
CA GLU A 204 1.55 14.59 -9.53
C GLU A 204 1.09 15.53 -8.40
N THR A 205 0.41 15.00 -7.37
CA THR A 205 -0.01 15.81 -6.20
C THR A 205 1.20 16.42 -5.48
N CYS A 206 2.32 15.69 -5.38
CA CYS A 206 3.57 16.22 -4.84
C CYS A 206 4.14 17.34 -5.71
N LYS A 207 4.09 17.26 -7.05
CA LYS A 207 4.52 18.34 -7.94
C LYS A 207 3.66 19.61 -7.76
N GLU A 208 2.34 19.42 -7.61
CA GLU A 208 1.42 20.53 -7.33
C GLU A 208 1.72 21.18 -5.98
N ALA A 209 1.89 20.35 -4.93
CA ALA A 209 2.26 20.82 -3.60
C ALA A 209 3.59 21.57 -3.60
N ALA A 210 4.60 21.08 -4.33
CA ALA A 210 5.88 21.74 -4.45
C ALA A 210 5.76 23.14 -5.08
N ARG A 211 4.88 23.33 -6.04
CA ARG A 211 4.60 24.66 -6.64
C ARG A 211 3.84 25.56 -5.68
N ALA A 212 2.82 25.03 -5.00
CA ALA A 212 1.96 25.78 -4.10
C ALA A 212 2.74 26.26 -2.84
N TYR A 213 3.66 25.46 -2.34
CA TYR A 213 4.47 25.79 -1.16
C TYR A 213 5.84 26.37 -1.50
N ALA A 214 6.09 26.79 -2.75
CA ALA A 214 7.35 27.38 -3.13
C ALA A 214 7.63 28.65 -2.27
N GLY A 215 8.74 28.65 -1.53
CA GLY A 215 9.13 29.76 -0.64
C GLY A 215 8.37 29.83 0.70
N THR A 216 7.54 28.86 1.02
CA THR A 216 6.82 28.77 2.30
C THR A 216 7.11 27.43 3.00
N THR A 217 6.88 27.37 4.30
CA THR A 217 7.00 26.10 5.04
C THR A 217 5.67 25.36 4.95
N PRO A 218 5.63 24.17 4.34
CA PRO A 218 4.40 23.37 4.28
C PRO A 218 4.01 22.88 5.68
N PRO A 219 2.72 22.56 5.89
CA PRO A 219 2.28 21.99 7.16
C PRO A 219 2.95 20.64 7.43
N ALA A 220 3.32 20.43 8.69
CA ALA A 220 3.87 19.17 9.15
C ALA A 220 2.82 18.05 8.98
N ARG A 221 3.29 16.82 8.71
CA ARG A 221 2.42 15.66 8.72
C ARG A 221 1.81 15.48 10.12
N ALA A 222 0.49 15.38 10.20
CA ALA A 222 -0.16 15.05 11.46
C ALA A 222 0.35 13.69 11.96
N ALA A 223 0.75 13.62 13.24
CA ALA A 223 1.15 12.36 13.83
C ALA A 223 -0.01 11.35 13.69
N VAL A 224 0.27 10.20 13.10
CA VAL A 224 -0.71 9.11 13.00
C VAL A 224 -1.01 8.66 14.43
N ARG A 225 -2.20 8.99 14.94
CA ARG A 225 -2.67 8.42 16.21
C ARG A 225 -2.98 6.94 15.95
N ILE A 226 -2.05 6.08 16.33
CA ILE A 226 -2.34 4.65 16.44
C ILE A 226 -3.44 4.56 17.52
N ARG A 227 -4.67 4.27 17.09
CA ARG A 227 -5.72 3.86 18.01
C ARG A 227 -5.32 2.47 18.52
N THR A 228 -4.55 2.44 19.59
CA THR A 228 -4.46 1.25 20.44
C THR A 228 -5.88 1.03 20.97
N GLY A 229 -6.51 -0.06 20.51
CA GLY A 229 -7.86 -0.42 20.91
C GLY A 229 -7.87 -0.85 22.39
N GLU A 230 -7.92 0.10 23.29
CA GLU A 230 -8.45 -0.12 24.64
C GLU A 230 -9.96 -0.08 24.53
N GLY A 231 -10.57 -1.27 24.49
CA GLY A 231 -12.00 -1.43 24.68
C GLY A 231 -12.40 -0.86 26.06
N PRO A 232 -13.64 -0.33 26.20
CA PRO A 232 -14.11 0.17 27.47
C PRO A 232 -14.06 -0.95 28.52
N ALA A 233 -13.40 -0.68 29.64
CA ALA A 233 -13.39 -1.55 30.80
C ALA A 233 -14.84 -1.83 31.22
N ALA A 234 -15.19 -3.12 31.28
CA ALA A 234 -16.46 -3.55 31.85
C ALA A 234 -16.53 -3.08 33.29
N THR A 235 -17.38 -2.11 33.54
CA THR A 235 -17.81 -1.75 34.91
C THR A 235 -18.65 -2.90 35.44
N THR A 236 -18.06 -3.69 36.31
CA THR A 236 -18.79 -4.64 37.18
C THR A 236 -19.46 -3.81 38.27
N GLU A 237 -20.76 -3.61 38.20
CA GLU A 237 -21.56 -3.18 39.35
C GLU A 237 -21.99 -4.42 40.10
N GLU A 238 -21.69 -4.40 41.45
CA GLU A 238 -22.24 -5.31 42.43
C GLU A 238 -23.72 -5.05 42.70
#